data_ea3ae181ecbf51366c4508ef333c508e
#
_entry.id   ea3ae181ecbf51366c4508ef333c508e
#
_cell.length_a   1.000
_cell.length_b   1.000
_cell.length_c   1.000
_cell.angle_alpha   90.00
_cell.angle_beta   90.00
_cell.angle_gamma   90.00
#
_symmetry.space_group_name_H-M   'P 1'
#
loop_
_entity.id
_entity.type
_entity.pdbx_description
1 polymer ?
#
loop_
_entity_poly.entity_id
_entity_poly.type
_entity_poly.pdbx_seq_one_letter_code
_entity_poly.pdbx_strand_id
1 'polypeptide(L)'
;NLDIHTHLGAGAYICGEESALLNSLEGGRGEPRMKPPFPAVEGLYAKPTVINNVETLCVVPYIVNEGAEKYAALGTEKSKGTKLVSVSGHVKKPGNYEVVLGTPTREIIYDLAGGIRDGNKLKAFIPGGSSTPMLPADKVDVGYDYEAIAEAGSMLGSGALIVIDDSVNIVETTLRLISFYMHESCGKCTPCREGTRWLYQIVERIMQNKGQLEYIDKLEDICGNMAMKTFCPLADACVSPVVSSIKHFRSDYEEYFKKIPVSSV
;
A
#
# COMPACT_ATOMS: atom_id res chain seq x y z
N ASN A 1 -24.06 20.21 -22.47
CA ASN A 1 -22.89 19.60 -23.09
C ASN A 1 -21.86 19.32 -21.99
N LEU A 2 -21.22 18.18 -22.05
CA LEU A 2 -20.12 17.79 -21.19
C LEU A 2 -18.87 17.64 -22.08
N ASP A 3 -17.83 18.43 -21.79
CA ASP A 3 -16.55 18.30 -22.48
C ASP A 3 -15.67 17.34 -21.67
N ILE A 4 -15.13 16.32 -22.33
CA ILE A 4 -14.24 15.32 -21.71
C ILE A 4 -12.86 15.45 -22.35
N HIS A 5 -11.85 15.67 -21.52
CA HIS A 5 -10.47 15.76 -21.95
C HIS A 5 -9.63 14.66 -21.30
N THR A 6 -8.66 14.12 -22.05
CA THR A 6 -7.68 13.18 -21.53
C THR A 6 -6.33 13.89 -21.41
N HIS A 7 -5.60 13.59 -20.34
CA HIS A 7 -4.25 14.08 -20.12
C HIS A 7 -3.34 12.93 -19.74
N LEU A 8 -2.28 12.71 -20.52
CA LEU A 8 -1.30 11.67 -20.23
C LEU A 8 -0.28 12.19 -19.20
N GLY A 9 -0.18 11.50 -18.08
CA GLY A 9 0.89 11.72 -17.10
C GLY A 9 2.16 10.96 -17.45
N ALA A 10 3.22 11.18 -16.67
CA ALA A 10 4.50 10.47 -16.80
C ALA A 10 4.64 9.22 -15.93
N GLY A 11 3.56 8.76 -15.28
CA GLY A 11 3.54 7.55 -14.46
C GLY A 11 4.10 7.72 -13.05
N ALA A 12 4.25 8.95 -12.54
CA ALA A 12 4.69 9.18 -11.17
C ALA A 12 3.60 8.78 -10.17
N TYR A 13 3.92 7.87 -9.23
CA TYR A 13 2.99 7.40 -8.19
C TYR A 13 2.42 8.55 -7.34
N ILE A 14 3.27 9.54 -7.02
CA ILE A 14 2.83 10.70 -6.22
C ILE A 14 1.71 11.49 -6.86
N CYS A 15 1.55 11.48 -8.19
CA CYS A 15 0.45 12.12 -8.90
C CYS A 15 -0.91 11.44 -8.67
N GLY A 16 -0.97 10.34 -7.90
CA GLY A 16 -2.20 9.81 -7.33
C GLY A 16 -2.73 10.61 -6.13
N GLU A 17 -1.89 11.43 -5.49
CA GLU A 17 -2.33 12.41 -4.49
C GLU A 17 -3.00 13.59 -5.22
N GLU A 18 -4.19 14.00 -4.76
CA GLU A 18 -5.07 14.92 -5.48
C GLU A 18 -4.41 16.26 -5.86
N SER A 19 -3.64 16.85 -4.96
CA SER A 19 -3.00 18.15 -5.23
C SER A 19 -1.72 18.02 -6.07
N ALA A 20 -1.02 16.91 -5.99
CA ALA A 20 0.08 16.58 -6.91
C ALA A 20 -0.45 16.31 -8.32
N LEU A 21 -1.62 15.69 -8.46
CA LEU A 21 -2.31 15.53 -9.74
C LEU A 21 -2.61 16.88 -10.36
N LEU A 22 -3.15 17.85 -9.58
CA LEU A 22 -3.44 19.20 -10.07
C LEU A 22 -2.19 19.91 -10.54
N ASN A 23 -1.10 19.86 -9.78
CA ASN A 23 0.18 20.46 -10.21
C ASN A 23 0.69 19.85 -11.51
N SER A 24 0.57 18.55 -11.67
CA SER A 24 0.95 17.84 -12.90
C SER A 24 0.10 18.27 -14.10
N LEU A 25 -1.22 18.39 -13.92
CA LEU A 25 -2.14 18.87 -14.97
C LEU A 25 -1.84 20.31 -15.39
N GLU A 26 -1.39 21.17 -14.48
CA GLU A 26 -1.00 22.56 -14.75
C GLU A 26 0.40 22.66 -15.40
N GLY A 27 1.08 21.54 -15.64
CA GLY A 27 2.42 21.50 -16.24
C GLY A 27 3.55 21.72 -15.24
N GLY A 28 3.25 21.77 -13.96
CA GLY A 28 4.24 21.87 -12.88
C GLY A 28 4.76 20.51 -12.44
N ARG A 29 5.68 20.54 -11.46
CA ARG A 29 6.16 19.32 -10.80
C ARG A 29 5.03 18.65 -10.02
N GLY A 30 4.90 17.33 -10.17
CA GLY A 30 3.95 16.52 -9.43
C GLY A 30 4.35 16.41 -7.96
N GLU A 31 3.98 17.39 -7.16
CA GLU A 31 4.20 17.42 -5.71
C GLU A 31 2.96 17.97 -4.97
N PRO A 32 2.66 17.50 -3.76
CA PRO A 32 1.50 17.95 -3.00
C PRO A 32 1.52 19.44 -2.68
N ARG A 33 0.32 20.06 -2.69
CA ARG A 33 0.08 21.42 -2.21
C ARG A 33 -0.21 21.42 -0.71
N MET A 34 0.03 22.56 -0.07
CA MET A 34 -0.41 22.80 1.29
C MET A 34 -1.94 22.95 1.31
N LYS A 35 -2.58 22.38 2.32
CA LYS A 35 -4.01 22.52 2.59
C LYS A 35 -4.20 23.17 3.97
N PRO A 36 -5.09 24.15 4.14
CA PRO A 36 -5.95 24.79 3.16
C PRO A 36 -5.19 25.71 2.18
N PRO A 37 -5.73 26.06 0.97
CA PRO A 37 -7.09 25.73 0.49
C PRO A 37 -7.23 24.28 0.00
N PHE A 38 -8.44 23.74 0.12
CA PHE A 38 -8.78 22.43 -0.44
C PHE A 38 -9.20 22.55 -1.90
N PRO A 39 -9.05 21.53 -2.75
CA PRO A 39 -9.37 21.57 -4.18
C PRO A 39 -10.81 22.00 -4.49
N ALA A 40 -11.77 21.71 -3.61
CA ALA A 40 -13.16 22.15 -3.77
C ALA A 40 -13.31 23.68 -3.70
N VAL A 41 -12.34 24.38 -3.12
CA VAL A 41 -12.29 25.86 -3.04
C VAL A 41 -11.34 26.39 -4.11
N GLU A 42 -10.14 25.84 -4.21
CA GLU A 42 -9.07 26.26 -5.12
C GLU A 42 -8.30 25.04 -5.64
N GLY A 43 -8.77 24.50 -6.76
CA GLY A 43 -8.20 23.32 -7.41
C GLY A 43 -7.46 23.64 -8.71
N LEU A 44 -7.85 23.01 -9.83
CA LEU A 44 -7.21 23.17 -11.14
C LEU A 44 -7.34 24.62 -11.64
N TYR A 45 -6.20 25.23 -11.97
CA TYR A 45 -6.11 26.64 -12.36
C TYR A 45 -6.81 27.60 -11.39
N ALA A 46 -6.65 27.33 -10.10
CA ALA A 46 -7.28 28.07 -8.99
C ALA A 46 -8.82 28.12 -9.04
N LYS A 47 -9.44 27.15 -9.69
CA LYS A 47 -10.92 27.04 -9.75
C LYS A 47 -11.42 25.89 -8.86
N PRO A 48 -12.63 25.97 -8.33
CA PRO A 48 -13.24 24.87 -7.59
C PRO A 48 -13.23 23.57 -8.40
N THR A 49 -12.65 22.51 -7.83
CA THR A 49 -12.42 21.24 -8.54
C THR A 49 -12.82 20.07 -7.65
N VAL A 50 -13.56 19.12 -8.23
CA VAL A 50 -13.88 17.83 -7.60
C VAL A 50 -12.96 16.77 -8.22
N ILE A 51 -12.37 15.93 -7.36
CA ILE A 51 -11.48 14.82 -7.78
C ILE A 51 -12.11 13.52 -7.28
N ASN A 52 -12.24 12.55 -8.17
CA ASN A 52 -12.76 11.23 -7.84
C ASN A 52 -11.85 10.13 -8.40
N ASN A 53 -11.77 9.02 -7.68
CA ASN A 53 -11.11 7.81 -8.16
C ASN A 53 -11.92 7.21 -9.33
N VAL A 54 -11.21 6.58 -10.28
CA VAL A 54 -11.82 5.94 -11.46
C VAL A 54 -12.78 4.82 -11.06
N GLU A 55 -12.45 3.98 -10.09
CA GLU A 55 -13.32 2.91 -9.62
C GLU A 55 -14.64 3.47 -9.09
N THR A 56 -14.59 4.56 -8.30
CA THR A 56 -15.80 5.26 -7.85
C THR A 56 -16.67 5.71 -9.01
N LEU A 57 -16.07 6.34 -10.04
CA LEU A 57 -16.81 6.79 -11.21
C LEU A 57 -17.40 5.63 -12.04
N CYS A 58 -16.70 4.50 -12.11
CA CYS A 58 -17.18 3.31 -12.84
C CYS A 58 -18.42 2.67 -12.20
N VAL A 59 -18.60 2.82 -10.90
CA VAL A 59 -19.78 2.28 -10.18
C VAL A 59 -21.03 3.17 -10.34
N VAL A 60 -20.85 4.48 -10.57
CA VAL A 60 -21.97 5.43 -10.69
C VAL A 60 -23.00 5.03 -11.74
N PRO A 61 -22.64 4.63 -12.98
CA PRO A 61 -23.62 4.21 -13.97
C PRO A 61 -24.47 3.02 -13.54
N TYR A 62 -23.85 2.06 -12.84
CA TYR A 62 -24.59 0.91 -12.29
C TYR A 62 -25.63 1.39 -11.26
N ILE A 63 -25.23 2.24 -10.31
CA ILE A 63 -26.13 2.75 -9.27
C ILE A 63 -27.28 3.57 -9.89
N VAL A 64 -26.99 4.39 -10.89
CA VAL A 64 -28.01 5.22 -11.56
C VAL A 64 -29.03 4.36 -12.35
N ASN A 65 -28.57 3.30 -13.02
CA ASN A 65 -29.43 2.47 -13.85
C ASN A 65 -30.20 1.42 -13.05
N GLU A 66 -29.55 0.81 -12.04
CA GLU A 66 -30.11 -0.35 -11.32
C GLU A 66 -30.73 0.03 -9.96
N GLY A 67 -30.41 1.23 -9.47
CA GLY A 67 -30.88 1.73 -8.18
C GLY A 67 -29.91 1.51 -7.02
N ALA A 68 -29.92 2.43 -6.07
CA ALA A 68 -29.01 2.43 -4.92
C ALA A 68 -29.22 1.21 -4.02
N GLU A 69 -30.49 0.77 -3.85
CA GLU A 69 -30.83 -0.38 -3.00
C GLU A 69 -30.20 -1.68 -3.50
N LYS A 70 -30.18 -1.87 -4.82
CA LYS A 70 -29.61 -3.07 -5.45
C LYS A 70 -28.09 -3.14 -5.25
N TYR A 71 -27.40 -2.01 -5.36
CA TYR A 71 -25.97 -1.92 -5.06
C TYR A 71 -25.68 -2.10 -3.56
N ALA A 72 -26.49 -1.49 -2.70
CA ALA A 72 -26.34 -1.56 -1.25
C ALA A 72 -26.68 -2.94 -0.67
N ALA A 73 -27.36 -3.80 -1.42
CA ALA A 73 -27.61 -5.19 -1.06
C ALA A 73 -26.36 -6.08 -1.18
N LEU A 74 -25.34 -5.62 -1.91
CA LEU A 74 -24.04 -6.28 -2.00
C LEU A 74 -23.14 -5.76 -0.88
N GLY A 75 -22.22 -6.61 -0.38
CA GLY A 75 -21.25 -6.26 0.65
C GLY A 75 -21.76 -6.48 2.06
N THR A 76 -21.10 -5.80 3.00
CA THR A 76 -21.42 -5.85 4.42
C THR A 76 -22.33 -4.69 4.85
N GLU A 77 -22.67 -4.61 6.11
CA GLU A 77 -23.51 -3.51 6.64
C GLU A 77 -22.88 -2.13 6.41
N LYS A 78 -21.56 -2.00 6.57
CA LYS A 78 -20.83 -0.73 6.46
C LYS A 78 -20.06 -0.60 5.14
N SER A 79 -19.54 -1.70 4.61
CA SER A 79 -18.82 -1.75 3.35
C SER A 79 -19.71 -2.29 2.24
N LYS A 80 -20.40 -1.40 1.52
CA LYS A 80 -21.37 -1.76 0.47
C LYS A 80 -20.71 -1.95 -0.89
N GLY A 81 -21.30 -2.85 -1.70
CA GLY A 81 -20.91 -3.04 -3.09
C GLY A 81 -19.81 -4.05 -3.31
N THR A 82 -19.13 -3.86 -4.44
CA THR A 82 -17.99 -4.68 -4.90
C THR A 82 -16.68 -3.89 -4.84
N LYS A 83 -15.58 -4.61 -4.93
CA LYS A 83 -14.23 -4.06 -5.04
C LYS A 83 -13.44 -4.81 -6.11
N LEU A 84 -12.73 -4.07 -6.96
CA LEU A 84 -11.71 -4.66 -7.82
C LEU A 84 -10.46 -4.95 -6.98
N VAL A 85 -10.09 -6.23 -6.90
CA VAL A 85 -8.92 -6.71 -6.16
C VAL A 85 -7.85 -7.12 -7.15
N SER A 86 -6.73 -6.40 -7.13
CA SER A 86 -5.54 -6.74 -7.93
C SER A 86 -4.66 -7.70 -7.13
N VAL A 87 -4.78 -8.99 -7.41
CA VAL A 87 -4.00 -10.03 -6.73
C VAL A 87 -2.65 -10.22 -7.42
N SER A 88 -1.58 -10.11 -6.64
CA SER A 88 -0.21 -10.27 -7.11
C SER A 88 0.65 -11.06 -6.11
N GLY A 89 1.93 -11.24 -6.44
CA GLY A 89 2.88 -11.99 -5.61
C GLY A 89 2.83 -13.49 -5.90
N HIS A 90 2.85 -14.31 -4.86
CA HIS A 90 3.12 -15.75 -4.95
C HIS A 90 1.85 -16.59 -5.08
N VAL A 91 0.98 -16.22 -6.01
CA VAL A 91 -0.23 -16.98 -6.37
C VAL A 91 -0.08 -17.63 -7.75
N LYS A 92 -0.91 -18.64 -8.02
CA LYS A 92 -0.89 -19.34 -9.32
C LYS A 92 -1.50 -18.52 -10.46
N LYS A 93 -2.49 -17.69 -10.16
CA LYS A 93 -3.23 -16.88 -11.13
C LYS A 93 -3.30 -15.43 -10.65
N PRO A 94 -2.20 -14.65 -10.81
CA PRO A 94 -2.27 -13.21 -10.53
C PRO A 94 -3.21 -12.52 -11.53
N GLY A 95 -3.95 -11.51 -11.07
CA GLY A 95 -4.92 -10.82 -11.94
C GLY A 95 -5.83 -9.89 -11.16
N ASN A 96 -6.80 -9.31 -11.87
CA ASN A 96 -7.83 -8.46 -11.29
C ASN A 96 -9.13 -9.25 -11.14
N TYR A 97 -9.69 -9.23 -9.94
CA TYR A 97 -10.91 -9.94 -9.59
C TYR A 97 -11.91 -8.95 -8.99
N GLU A 98 -13.14 -8.97 -9.49
CA GLU A 98 -14.21 -8.25 -8.82
C GLU A 98 -14.81 -9.16 -7.75
N VAL A 99 -14.83 -8.67 -6.51
CA VAL A 99 -15.36 -9.39 -5.35
C VAL A 99 -16.39 -8.54 -4.61
N VAL A 100 -17.35 -9.20 -4.01
CA VAL A 100 -18.27 -8.55 -3.07
C VAL A 100 -17.50 -8.24 -1.79
N LEU A 101 -17.64 -7.02 -1.26
CA LEU A 101 -16.99 -6.65 0.00
C LEU A 101 -17.48 -7.57 1.14
N GLY A 102 -16.54 -8.04 1.97
CA GLY A 102 -16.78 -9.06 2.98
C GLY A 102 -16.44 -10.50 2.56
N THR A 103 -16.14 -10.74 1.27
CA THR A 103 -15.62 -12.04 0.81
C THR A 103 -14.38 -12.42 1.64
N PRO A 104 -14.25 -13.64 2.19
CA PRO A 104 -13.06 -14.04 2.92
C PRO A 104 -11.79 -13.91 2.09
N THR A 105 -10.73 -13.33 2.65
CA THR A 105 -9.44 -13.19 1.95
C THR A 105 -8.89 -14.53 1.47
N ARG A 106 -9.16 -15.61 2.22
CA ARG A 106 -8.84 -16.99 1.84
C ARG A 106 -9.44 -17.37 0.49
N GLU A 107 -10.71 -17.07 0.26
CA GLU A 107 -11.41 -17.37 -1.00
C GLU A 107 -10.76 -16.63 -2.18
N ILE A 108 -10.40 -15.37 -1.98
CA ILE A 108 -9.72 -14.58 -3.01
C ILE A 108 -8.37 -15.20 -3.38
N ILE A 109 -7.57 -15.62 -2.38
CA ILE A 109 -6.25 -16.20 -2.60
C ILE A 109 -6.32 -17.61 -3.17
N TYR A 110 -7.16 -18.49 -2.59
CA TYR A 110 -7.11 -19.92 -2.91
C TYR A 110 -8.06 -20.33 -4.03
N ASP A 111 -9.27 -19.75 -4.08
CA ASP A 111 -10.27 -20.14 -5.07
C ASP A 111 -10.14 -19.29 -6.34
N LEU A 112 -10.14 -17.96 -6.21
CA LEU A 112 -10.05 -17.07 -7.37
C LEU A 112 -8.63 -17.05 -7.95
N ALA A 113 -7.61 -16.78 -7.13
CA ALA A 113 -6.22 -16.72 -7.57
C ALA A 113 -5.52 -18.10 -7.63
N GLY A 114 -6.25 -19.21 -7.38
CA GLY A 114 -5.80 -20.59 -7.58
C GLY A 114 -4.82 -21.09 -6.52
N GLY A 115 -4.67 -20.39 -5.40
CA GLY A 115 -3.80 -20.76 -4.30
C GLY A 115 -2.33 -20.38 -4.50
N ILE A 116 -1.51 -20.76 -3.53
CA ILE A 116 -0.07 -20.44 -3.50
C ILE A 116 0.66 -21.26 -4.58
N ARG A 117 1.60 -20.61 -5.28
CA ARG A 117 2.40 -21.25 -6.33
C ARG A 117 3.37 -22.31 -5.76
N ASP A 118 3.85 -23.17 -6.62
CA ASP A 118 4.96 -24.11 -6.39
C ASP A 118 4.81 -25.05 -5.17
N GLY A 119 3.59 -25.20 -4.62
CA GLY A 119 3.32 -26.02 -3.45
C GLY A 119 3.76 -25.41 -2.11
N ASN A 120 4.21 -24.16 -2.11
CA ASN A 120 4.60 -23.42 -0.93
C ASN A 120 3.38 -23.08 -0.04
N LYS A 121 3.65 -22.54 1.15
CA LYS A 121 2.61 -22.13 2.10
C LYS A 121 2.53 -20.61 2.15
N LEU A 122 1.33 -20.09 2.42
CA LEU A 122 1.16 -18.68 2.72
C LEU A 122 1.99 -18.32 3.96
N LYS A 123 2.80 -17.29 3.88
CA LYS A 123 3.56 -16.70 5.00
C LYS A 123 2.93 -15.40 5.47
N ALA A 124 2.63 -14.52 4.54
CA ALA A 124 2.04 -13.21 4.81
C ALA A 124 1.22 -12.72 3.59
N PHE A 125 0.40 -11.70 3.83
CA PHE A 125 -0.24 -10.95 2.75
C PHE A 125 -0.38 -9.48 3.12
N ILE A 126 -0.44 -8.63 2.11
CA ILE A 126 -0.69 -7.19 2.25
C ILE A 126 -2.02 -6.92 1.56
N PRO A 127 -3.10 -6.59 2.30
CA PRO A 127 -4.45 -6.56 1.70
C PRO A 127 -4.71 -5.36 0.81
N GLY A 128 -4.07 -4.22 1.07
CA GLY A 128 -4.44 -2.93 0.48
C GLY A 128 -3.37 -2.29 -0.39
N GLY A 129 -2.35 -3.04 -0.80
CA GLY A 129 -1.19 -2.51 -1.52
C GLY A 129 -0.03 -2.16 -0.60
N SER A 130 1.08 -1.77 -1.21
CA SER A 130 2.36 -1.53 -0.52
C SER A 130 2.28 -0.54 0.65
N SER A 131 1.24 0.28 0.70
CA SER A 131 1.02 1.31 1.73
C SER A 131 0.37 0.81 3.02
N THR A 132 -0.03 -0.48 3.06
CA THR A 132 -0.78 -1.01 4.19
C THR A 132 0.04 -2.03 4.99
N PRO A 133 -0.23 -2.19 6.29
CA PRO A 133 0.47 -3.18 7.11
C PRO A 133 0.33 -4.60 6.58
N MET A 134 1.41 -5.37 6.68
CA MET A 134 1.39 -6.81 6.41
C MET A 134 0.59 -7.54 7.49
N LEU A 135 -0.12 -8.58 7.07
CA LEU A 135 -0.79 -9.52 7.96
C LEU A 135 -0.16 -10.92 7.83
N PRO A 136 0.03 -11.65 8.92
CA PRO A 136 0.55 -13.01 8.88
C PRO A 136 -0.54 -13.99 8.39
N ALA A 137 -0.12 -15.19 7.99
CA ALA A 137 -0.97 -16.20 7.36
C ALA A 137 -2.17 -16.64 8.21
N ASP A 138 -2.08 -16.59 9.55
CA ASP A 138 -3.16 -16.93 10.47
C ASP A 138 -4.36 -15.97 10.40
N LYS A 139 -4.18 -14.79 9.78
CA LYS A 139 -5.24 -13.81 9.54
C LYS A 139 -5.95 -13.98 8.20
N VAL A 140 -5.66 -15.03 7.43
CA VAL A 140 -6.18 -15.19 6.06
C VAL A 140 -7.70 -15.34 5.96
N ASP A 141 -8.37 -15.70 7.04
CA ASP A 141 -9.84 -15.86 7.07
C ASP A 141 -10.61 -14.56 7.31
N VAL A 142 -9.89 -13.42 7.44
CA VAL A 142 -10.51 -12.10 7.60
C VAL A 142 -11.37 -11.75 6.38
N GLY A 143 -12.55 -11.18 6.62
CA GLY A 143 -13.40 -10.63 5.55
C GLY A 143 -12.68 -9.49 4.82
N TYR A 144 -12.76 -9.49 3.50
CA TYR A 144 -12.10 -8.47 2.67
C TYR A 144 -13.00 -7.24 2.55
N ASP A 145 -13.09 -6.47 3.63
CA ASP A 145 -13.80 -5.21 3.72
C ASP A 145 -13.02 -4.22 4.59
N TYR A 146 -13.51 -2.97 4.65
CA TYR A 146 -12.77 -1.88 5.33
C TYR A 146 -12.68 -2.10 6.83
N GLU A 147 -13.75 -2.57 7.46
CA GLU A 147 -13.84 -2.73 8.91
C GLU A 147 -13.07 -3.98 9.39
N ALA A 148 -13.31 -5.13 8.77
CA ALA A 148 -12.67 -6.38 9.18
C ALA A 148 -11.14 -6.34 8.98
N ILE A 149 -10.66 -5.78 7.87
CA ILE A 149 -9.24 -5.60 7.64
C ILE A 149 -8.62 -4.60 8.64
N ALA A 150 -9.35 -3.53 9.00
CA ALA A 150 -8.89 -2.58 10.02
C ALA A 150 -8.80 -3.23 11.41
N GLU A 151 -9.79 -4.03 11.80
CA GLU A 151 -9.78 -4.81 13.05
C GLU A 151 -8.65 -5.84 13.08
N ALA A 152 -8.29 -6.41 11.94
CA ALA A 152 -7.13 -7.31 11.82
C ALA A 152 -5.78 -6.59 11.96
N GLY A 153 -5.76 -5.26 11.95
CA GLY A 153 -4.56 -4.43 12.11
C GLY A 153 -3.91 -3.97 10.80
N SER A 154 -4.68 -3.94 9.71
CA SER A 154 -4.22 -3.42 8.42
C SER A 154 -5.23 -2.43 7.81
N MET A 155 -5.21 -2.22 6.52
CA MET A 155 -6.16 -1.38 5.78
C MET A 155 -6.48 -2.03 4.43
N LEU A 156 -7.74 -1.95 3.99
CA LEU A 156 -8.14 -2.43 2.67
C LEU A 156 -7.47 -1.62 1.53
N GLY A 157 -7.18 -0.36 1.78
CA GLY A 157 -6.42 0.50 0.88
C GLY A 157 -7.00 0.55 -0.54
N SER A 158 -6.14 0.32 -1.53
CA SER A 158 -6.52 0.30 -2.95
C SER A 158 -7.11 -1.04 -3.41
N GLY A 159 -7.11 -2.08 -2.59
CA GLY A 159 -7.48 -3.44 -3.00
C GLY A 159 -6.38 -4.17 -3.79
N ALA A 160 -5.14 -3.74 -3.68
CA ALA A 160 -3.99 -4.45 -4.25
C ALA A 160 -3.49 -5.51 -3.26
N LEU A 161 -4.01 -6.71 -3.38
CA LEU A 161 -3.66 -7.85 -2.52
C LEU A 161 -2.32 -8.46 -2.96
N ILE A 162 -1.28 -8.32 -2.13
CA ILE A 162 0.05 -8.88 -2.38
C ILE A 162 0.22 -10.12 -1.50
N VAL A 163 0.45 -11.27 -2.12
CA VAL A 163 0.57 -12.57 -1.44
C VAL A 163 2.03 -12.99 -1.36
N ILE A 164 2.50 -13.38 -0.18
CA ILE A 164 3.87 -13.74 0.14
C ILE A 164 3.89 -15.15 0.69
N ASP A 165 4.64 -16.05 0.07
CA ASP A 165 4.82 -17.44 0.51
C ASP A 165 6.07 -17.62 1.40
N ASP A 166 6.27 -18.84 1.90
CA ASP A 166 7.36 -19.19 2.80
C ASP A 166 8.71 -19.41 2.10
N SER A 167 8.79 -19.25 0.79
CA SER A 167 10.04 -19.32 0.05
C SER A 167 10.91 -18.07 0.16
N VAL A 168 10.35 -16.94 0.60
CA VAL A 168 11.07 -15.68 0.71
C VAL A 168 11.18 -15.20 2.17
N ASN A 169 12.27 -14.49 2.45
CA ASN A 169 12.43 -13.78 3.69
C ASN A 169 11.69 -12.42 3.62
N ILE A 170 10.95 -12.06 4.68
CA ILE A 170 10.16 -10.81 4.73
C ILE A 170 11.03 -9.57 4.59
N VAL A 171 12.30 -9.62 5.02
CA VAL A 171 13.24 -8.49 4.88
C VAL A 171 13.46 -8.13 3.40
N GLU A 172 13.54 -9.12 2.50
CA GLU A 172 13.65 -8.89 1.06
C GLU A 172 12.42 -8.17 0.49
N THR A 173 11.24 -8.62 0.89
CA THR A 173 9.98 -7.96 0.51
C THR A 173 9.93 -6.53 1.02
N THR A 174 10.31 -6.32 2.28
CA THR A 174 10.34 -5.00 2.90
C THR A 174 11.31 -4.06 2.20
N LEU A 175 12.52 -4.53 1.84
CA LEU A 175 13.48 -3.75 1.07
C LEU A 175 12.90 -3.31 -0.28
N ARG A 176 12.21 -4.20 -0.99
CA ARG A 176 11.59 -3.88 -2.27
C ARG A 176 10.51 -2.80 -2.13
N LEU A 177 9.70 -2.87 -1.08
CA LEU A 177 8.68 -1.86 -0.80
C LEU A 177 9.30 -0.50 -0.45
N ILE A 178 10.33 -0.47 0.40
CA ILE A 178 11.06 0.76 0.72
C ILE A 178 11.71 1.36 -0.53
N SER A 179 12.32 0.52 -1.39
CA SER A 179 12.92 0.97 -2.65
C SER A 179 11.91 1.69 -3.55
N PHE A 180 10.69 1.18 -3.62
CA PHE A 180 9.60 1.82 -4.34
C PHE A 180 9.30 3.21 -3.76
N TYR A 181 9.09 3.34 -2.46
CA TYR A 181 8.79 4.62 -1.82
C TYR A 181 9.94 5.62 -1.90
N MET A 182 11.18 5.14 -1.80
CA MET A 182 12.37 5.97 -1.99
C MET A 182 12.42 6.55 -3.41
N HIS A 183 12.08 5.75 -4.42
CA HIS A 183 12.04 6.18 -5.83
C HIS A 183 10.88 7.14 -6.10
N GLU A 184 9.71 6.89 -5.54
CA GLU A 184 8.47 7.65 -5.79
C GLU A 184 8.32 8.89 -4.90
N SER A 185 9.21 9.08 -3.93
CA SER A 185 9.21 10.31 -3.12
C SER A 185 9.45 11.53 -4.01
N CYS A 186 8.55 12.52 -3.95
CA CYS A 186 8.74 13.78 -4.69
C CYS A 186 9.90 14.63 -4.14
N GLY A 187 10.44 14.29 -2.94
CA GLY A 187 11.56 14.96 -2.32
C GLY A 187 11.22 16.26 -1.58
N LYS A 188 9.95 16.68 -1.53
CA LYS A 188 9.54 17.95 -0.91
C LYS A 188 9.77 17.97 0.61
N CYS A 189 9.37 16.92 1.31
CA CYS A 189 9.43 16.84 2.77
C CYS A 189 10.70 16.13 3.23
N THR A 190 11.50 16.75 4.09
CA THR A 190 12.75 16.16 4.59
C THR A 190 12.54 14.78 5.25
N PRO A 191 11.55 14.56 6.14
CA PRO A 191 11.35 13.25 6.75
C PRO A 191 11.07 12.14 5.74
N CYS A 192 10.34 12.44 4.65
CA CYS A 192 10.08 11.50 3.56
C CYS A 192 11.36 11.23 2.74
N ARG A 193 11.97 12.29 2.20
CA ARG A 193 13.14 12.21 1.30
C ARG A 193 14.31 11.48 1.95
N GLU A 194 14.67 11.88 3.17
CA GLU A 194 15.82 11.29 3.88
C GLU A 194 15.44 9.99 4.59
N GLY A 195 14.27 9.93 5.22
CA GLY A 195 13.84 8.77 5.97
C GLY A 195 13.68 7.52 5.10
N THR A 196 13.04 7.62 3.92
CA THR A 196 12.93 6.49 2.99
C THR A 196 14.30 5.98 2.54
N ARG A 197 15.26 6.90 2.31
CA ARG A 197 16.64 6.56 1.95
C ARG A 197 17.38 5.86 3.10
N TRP A 198 17.23 6.34 4.33
CA TRP A 198 17.87 5.72 5.49
C TRP A 198 17.28 4.34 5.80
N LEU A 199 15.96 4.18 5.72
CA LEU A 199 15.32 2.87 5.84
C LEU A 199 15.88 1.88 4.80
N TYR A 200 15.97 2.31 3.53
CA TYR A 200 16.56 1.49 2.47
C TYR A 200 17.98 1.05 2.81
N GLN A 201 18.86 2.00 3.17
CA GLN A 201 20.27 1.74 3.47
C GLN A 201 20.47 0.77 4.66
N ILE A 202 19.63 0.90 5.70
CA ILE A 202 19.72 0.04 6.87
C ILE A 202 19.27 -1.38 6.53
N VAL A 203 18.12 -1.54 5.86
CA VAL A 203 17.62 -2.87 5.46
C VAL A 203 18.58 -3.54 4.47
N GLU A 204 19.13 -2.79 3.52
CA GLU A 204 20.15 -3.31 2.60
C GLU A 204 21.40 -3.82 3.34
N ARG A 205 21.89 -3.08 4.36
CA ARG A 205 23.01 -3.53 5.19
C ARG A 205 22.68 -4.80 5.98
N ILE A 206 21.47 -4.92 6.50
CA ILE A 206 21.01 -6.14 7.17
C ILE A 206 21.10 -7.32 6.19
N MET A 207 20.56 -7.19 4.99
CA MET A 207 20.60 -8.24 3.97
C MET A 207 22.02 -8.61 3.53
N GLN A 208 22.95 -7.67 3.55
CA GLN A 208 24.38 -7.93 3.26
C GLN A 208 25.13 -8.56 4.44
N ASN A 209 24.46 -8.94 5.53
CA ASN A 209 25.06 -9.41 6.79
C ASN A 209 26.10 -8.41 7.38
N LYS A 210 25.88 -7.12 7.17
CA LYS A 210 26.70 -6.02 7.71
C LYS A 210 25.95 -5.21 8.77
N GLY A 211 24.80 -5.71 9.20
CA GLY A 211 23.95 -5.09 10.21
C GLY A 211 24.32 -5.53 11.62
N GLN A 212 23.72 -4.86 12.57
CA GLN A 212 23.75 -5.15 14.01
C GLN A 212 22.32 -5.23 14.50
N LEU A 213 22.08 -5.92 15.63
CA LEU A 213 20.72 -6.11 16.16
C LEU A 213 20.00 -4.77 16.42
N GLU A 214 20.76 -3.76 16.87
CA GLU A 214 20.25 -2.40 17.10
C GLU A 214 19.72 -1.73 15.82
N TYR A 215 20.00 -2.27 14.63
CA TYR A 215 19.45 -1.74 13.39
C TYR A 215 17.93 -1.91 13.30
N ILE A 216 17.37 -2.92 13.97
CA ILE A 216 15.91 -3.08 14.06
C ILE A 216 15.30 -1.91 14.83
N ASP A 217 15.87 -1.56 15.97
CA ASP A 217 15.39 -0.45 16.79
C ASP A 217 15.56 0.90 16.06
N LYS A 218 16.64 1.05 15.28
CA LYS A 218 16.86 2.22 14.42
C LYS A 218 15.81 2.34 13.31
N LEU A 219 15.38 1.22 12.72
CA LEU A 219 14.29 1.25 11.74
C LEU A 219 13.00 1.77 12.37
N GLU A 220 12.66 1.29 13.57
CA GLU A 220 11.47 1.76 14.30
C GLU A 220 11.56 3.23 14.68
N ASP A 221 12.75 3.71 15.15
CA ASP A 221 12.98 5.13 15.46
C ASP A 221 12.82 6.03 14.22
N ILE A 222 13.43 5.65 13.09
CA ILE A 222 13.26 6.40 11.84
C ILE A 222 11.79 6.43 11.41
N CYS A 223 11.09 5.30 11.48
CA CYS A 223 9.66 5.23 11.19
C CYS A 223 8.85 6.20 12.08
N GLY A 224 9.12 6.23 13.38
CA GLY A 224 8.48 7.16 14.32
C GLY A 224 8.79 8.64 14.02
N ASN A 225 9.95 8.92 13.43
CA ASN A 225 10.34 10.27 13.01
C ASN A 225 9.81 10.66 11.62
N MET A 226 9.31 9.72 10.82
CA MET A 226 8.66 9.95 9.53
C MET A 226 7.14 10.10 9.66
N ALA A 227 6.52 9.28 10.49
CA ALA A 227 5.07 9.15 10.61
C ALA A 227 4.40 10.47 10.98
N MET A 228 3.34 10.84 10.23
CA MET A 228 2.53 12.05 10.42
C MET A 228 3.32 13.37 10.37
N LYS A 229 4.49 13.41 9.75
CA LYS A 229 5.37 14.60 9.68
C LYS A 229 5.61 15.11 8.27
N THR A 230 4.75 14.74 7.32
CA THR A 230 4.86 15.12 5.92
C THR A 230 3.55 15.64 5.35
N PHE A 231 3.59 16.38 4.22
CA PHE A 231 2.41 16.97 3.59
C PHE A 231 1.41 15.94 3.02
N CYS A 232 1.89 14.77 2.66
CA CYS A 232 1.05 13.70 2.12
C CYS A 232 1.38 12.37 2.81
N PRO A 233 0.52 11.35 2.70
CA PRO A 233 0.71 10.07 3.38
C PRO A 233 1.79 9.17 2.77
N LEU A 234 2.63 9.62 1.82
CA LEU A 234 3.64 8.75 1.20
C LEU A 234 4.68 8.25 2.23
N ALA A 235 5.09 9.08 3.19
CA ALA A 235 5.99 8.66 4.25
C ALA A 235 5.33 7.62 5.16
N ASP A 236 4.07 7.84 5.55
CA ASP A 236 3.28 6.89 6.34
C ASP A 236 3.06 5.56 5.60
N ALA A 237 2.86 5.64 4.29
CA ALA A 237 2.77 4.49 3.40
C ALA A 237 4.06 3.65 3.38
N CYS A 238 5.23 4.28 3.45
CA CYS A 238 6.51 3.59 3.58
C CYS A 238 6.71 2.99 4.98
N VAL A 239 6.27 3.69 6.02
CA VAL A 239 6.40 3.25 7.42
C VAL A 239 5.59 1.97 7.70
N SER A 240 4.36 1.89 7.18
CA SER A 240 3.42 0.80 7.46
C SER A 240 3.99 -0.61 7.21
N PRO A 241 4.56 -0.93 6.04
CA PRO A 241 5.14 -2.26 5.80
C PRO A 241 6.40 -2.52 6.64
N VAL A 242 7.20 -1.51 6.95
CA VAL A 242 8.41 -1.67 7.78
C VAL A 242 8.02 -2.06 9.21
N VAL A 243 7.15 -1.29 9.85
CA VAL A 243 6.73 -1.54 11.23
C VAL A 243 6.01 -2.87 11.35
N SER A 244 5.10 -3.19 10.41
CA SER A 244 4.36 -4.46 10.44
C SER A 244 5.26 -5.68 10.17
N SER A 245 6.26 -5.55 9.30
CA SER A 245 7.23 -6.63 9.06
C SER A 245 8.07 -6.93 10.31
N ILE A 246 8.53 -5.91 11.03
CA ILE A 246 9.25 -6.08 12.30
C ILE A 246 8.33 -6.70 13.35
N LYS A 247 7.10 -6.19 13.47
CA LYS A 247 6.12 -6.66 14.47
C LYS A 247 5.79 -8.15 14.32
N HIS A 248 5.59 -8.63 13.10
CA HIS A 248 5.11 -9.99 12.84
C HIS A 248 6.21 -10.97 12.45
N PHE A 249 7.35 -10.49 11.96
CA PHE A 249 8.41 -11.31 11.38
C PHE A 249 9.80 -10.89 11.85
N ARG A 250 9.93 -10.45 13.11
CA ARG A 250 11.22 -10.04 13.71
C ARG A 250 12.29 -11.12 13.55
N SER A 251 11.91 -12.40 13.63
CA SER A 251 12.82 -13.54 13.44
C SER A 251 13.50 -13.55 12.07
N ASP A 252 12.81 -13.09 11.03
CA ASP A 252 13.37 -13.01 9.67
C ASP A 252 14.56 -12.02 9.62
N TYR A 253 14.48 -10.91 10.38
CA TYR A 253 15.58 -9.97 10.55
C TYR A 253 16.73 -10.55 11.36
N GLU A 254 16.42 -11.24 12.45
CA GLU A 254 17.42 -11.81 13.37
C GLU A 254 18.23 -12.94 12.69
N GLU A 255 17.69 -13.62 11.70
CA GLU A 255 18.42 -14.63 10.92
C GLU A 255 19.65 -14.07 10.21
N TYR A 256 19.62 -12.83 9.74
CA TYR A 256 20.76 -12.18 9.09
C TYR A 256 21.90 -11.91 10.07
N PHE A 257 21.62 -11.69 11.36
CA PHE A 257 22.64 -11.45 12.37
C PHE A 257 23.31 -12.73 12.88
N LYS A 258 22.61 -13.87 12.84
CA LYS A 258 23.16 -15.18 13.20
C LYS A 258 24.25 -15.68 12.23
N LYS A 259 24.27 -15.17 11.01
CA LYS A 259 25.21 -15.55 9.95
C LYS A 259 26.54 -14.77 10.01
N ILE A 260 26.66 -13.79 10.92
CA ILE A 260 27.91 -13.02 11.09
C ILE A 260 28.83 -13.83 12.01
N PRO A 261 30.02 -14.28 11.57
CA PRO A 261 30.98 -14.90 12.46
C PRO A 261 31.40 -13.89 13.54
N VAL A 262 31.37 -14.32 14.80
CA VAL A 262 31.92 -13.55 15.94
C VAL A 262 33.45 -13.55 15.80
N SER A 263 33.99 -12.82 14.84
CA SER A 263 35.44 -12.61 14.69
C SER A 263 35.66 -11.34 13.91
N SER A 264 35.78 -10.28 14.65
CA SER A 264 36.63 -9.09 14.43
C SER A 264 36.05 -7.88 15.20
N VAL A 265 36.31 -7.87 16.50
CA VAL A 265 36.47 -6.63 17.24
C VAL A 265 37.96 -6.37 17.33
#